data_54bbb1df1c8ea7c0f1348b514778f909
#
_entry.id   54bbb1df1c8ea7c0f1348b514778f909
#
_cell.length_a   1.000
_cell.length_b   1.000
_cell.length_c   1.000
_cell.angle_alpha   90.00
_cell.angle_beta   90.00
_cell.angle_gamma   90.00
#
_symmetry.space_group_name_H-M   'P 1'
#
loop_
_entity.id
_entity.type
_entity.pdbx_description
1 polymer ?
#
loop_
_entity_poly.entity_id
_entity_poly.type
_entity_poly.pdbx_seq_one_letter_code
_entity_poly.pdbx_strand_id
1 'polypeptide(L)'
;MSILETEQQKLIDRFHAQKPIRSWSMIISIFGDCVAPRGGELWMGNITEIMQMVGINSGVVRTAMSRLATDGWLERTRIGRNSFYRLTKMGREAFDQATPRIYARGPANGNGNWITAILSEGEGRAERREHLTDQGFGVIAPNVLIKPDIGQQLPKSSEKIVFMQSTAPPDKAVQLARQAWNLESLQQGYREFIENYSGLQALLECGSRAPIAPETALIIRIILIHDLRRLVLRDPELPLQALPDKWEGSVARELAAGIYNTLRDHGEVWLDSNAKNAEGALPSPEPAFFERFQPL
;
A
#
# COMPACT_ATOMS: atom_id res chain seq x y z
N MET A 1 26.59 -6.55 15.12
CA MET A 1 25.49 -6.19 14.20
C MET A 1 25.71 -6.94 12.91
N SER A 2 24.74 -7.74 12.48
CA SER A 2 24.81 -8.45 11.20
C SER A 2 24.67 -7.45 10.03
N ILE A 3 25.05 -7.87 8.82
CA ILE A 3 24.87 -7.00 7.63
C ILE A 3 23.39 -6.66 7.42
N LEU A 4 22.49 -7.60 7.71
CA LEU A 4 21.04 -7.39 7.58
C LEU A 4 20.50 -6.39 8.61
N GLU A 5 21.01 -6.43 9.86
CA GLU A 5 20.68 -5.41 10.88
C GLU A 5 21.18 -4.02 10.47
N THR A 6 22.32 -3.94 9.77
CA THR A 6 22.81 -2.67 9.22
C THR A 6 21.87 -2.13 8.13
N GLU A 7 21.38 -2.99 7.24
CA GLU A 7 20.38 -2.60 6.24
C GLU A 7 19.05 -2.20 6.89
N GLN A 8 18.58 -2.93 7.90
CA GLN A 8 17.42 -2.56 8.71
C GLN A 8 17.59 -1.15 9.28
N GLN A 9 18.73 -0.84 9.89
CA GLN A 9 18.97 0.49 10.47
C GLN A 9 18.94 1.60 9.40
N LYS A 10 19.52 1.38 8.23
CA LYS A 10 19.42 2.34 7.10
C LYS A 10 17.98 2.61 6.70
N LEU A 11 17.13 1.57 6.65
CA LEU A 11 15.71 1.72 6.33
C LEU A 11 14.97 2.53 7.41
N ILE A 12 15.26 2.28 8.68
CA ILE A 12 14.72 3.04 9.82
C ILE A 12 15.15 4.50 9.76
N ASP A 13 16.44 4.78 9.54
CA ASP A 13 16.99 6.13 9.44
C ASP A 13 16.34 6.90 8.29
N ARG A 14 16.15 6.25 7.13
CA ARG A 14 15.45 6.84 5.99
C ARG A 14 13.99 7.12 6.30
N PHE A 15 13.29 6.22 6.98
CA PHE A 15 11.92 6.46 7.44
C PHE A 15 11.84 7.70 8.33
N HIS A 16 12.80 7.89 9.25
CA HIS A 16 12.87 9.06 10.12
C HIS A 16 13.28 10.35 9.39
N ALA A 17 14.01 10.26 8.28
CA ALA A 17 14.36 11.42 7.46
C ALA A 17 13.15 12.01 6.73
N GLN A 18 12.08 11.23 6.52
CA GLN A 18 10.82 11.71 5.93
C GLN A 18 10.10 12.67 6.88
N LYS A 19 9.84 13.89 6.44
CA LYS A 19 9.08 14.88 7.24
C LYS A 19 7.82 15.31 6.50
N PRO A 20 6.67 15.35 7.19
CA PRO A 20 6.42 14.87 8.56
C PRO A 20 6.33 13.34 8.63
N ILE A 21 6.83 12.77 9.74
CA ILE A 21 6.66 11.33 10.03
C ILE A 21 5.17 11.08 10.28
N ARG A 22 4.54 10.29 9.40
CA ARG A 22 3.11 9.95 9.51
C ARG A 22 2.95 8.62 10.25
N SER A 23 3.11 8.63 11.56
CA SER A 23 3.05 7.41 12.40
C SER A 23 1.74 6.62 12.22
N TRP A 24 0.60 7.30 12.02
CA TRP A 24 -0.66 6.65 11.72
C TRP A 24 -0.60 5.83 10.42
N SER A 25 0.13 6.31 9.41
CA SER A 25 0.30 5.60 8.14
C SER A 25 1.15 4.33 8.29
N MET A 26 2.15 4.34 9.18
CA MET A 26 2.93 3.13 9.51
C MET A 26 2.05 2.10 10.23
N ILE A 27 1.21 2.54 11.18
CA ILE A 27 0.25 1.66 11.86
C ILE A 27 -0.72 1.01 10.86
N ILE A 28 -1.23 1.77 9.89
CA ILE A 28 -2.06 1.22 8.80
C ILE A 28 -1.29 0.15 8.01
N SER A 29 0.02 0.34 7.76
CA SER A 29 0.82 -0.69 7.07
C SER A 29 0.96 -1.95 7.93
N ILE A 30 1.18 -1.81 9.24
CA ILE A 30 1.23 -2.95 10.18
C ILE A 30 -0.11 -3.70 10.17
N PHE A 31 -1.23 -2.99 10.28
CA PHE A 31 -2.54 -3.62 10.23
C PHE A 31 -2.79 -4.35 8.91
N GLY A 32 -2.50 -3.73 7.77
CA GLY A 32 -2.74 -4.34 6.46
C GLY A 32 -1.84 -5.54 6.15
N ASP A 33 -0.58 -5.47 6.57
CA ASP A 33 0.38 -6.53 6.28
C ASP A 33 0.31 -7.69 7.28
N CYS A 34 0.26 -7.38 8.60
CA CYS A 34 0.45 -8.35 9.67
C CYS A 34 -0.86 -8.75 10.37
N VAL A 35 -1.83 -7.84 10.51
CA VAL A 35 -2.98 -8.04 11.41
C VAL A 35 -4.25 -8.42 10.65
N ALA A 36 -4.54 -7.77 9.52
CA ALA A 36 -5.73 -8.05 8.71
C ALA A 36 -5.83 -9.53 8.30
N PRO A 37 -4.74 -10.20 7.84
CA PRO A 37 -4.79 -11.63 7.50
C PRO A 37 -4.96 -12.56 8.70
N ARG A 38 -4.85 -12.03 9.92
CA ARG A 38 -4.88 -12.78 11.19
C ARG A 38 -6.07 -12.36 12.06
N GLY A 39 -7.23 -12.13 11.43
CA GLY A 39 -8.48 -11.78 12.13
C GLY A 39 -8.65 -10.29 12.43
N GLY A 40 -7.68 -9.44 12.12
CA GLY A 40 -7.82 -7.98 12.15
C GLY A 40 -7.81 -7.34 13.54
N GLU A 41 -7.37 -8.02 14.59
CA GLU A 41 -7.29 -7.50 15.95
C GLU A 41 -5.90 -7.68 16.55
N LEU A 42 -5.38 -6.65 17.24
CA LEU A 42 -4.07 -6.69 17.89
C LEU A 42 -4.09 -5.96 19.25
N TRP A 43 -3.32 -6.48 20.20
CA TRP A 43 -3.09 -5.84 21.47
C TRP A 43 -2.25 -4.56 21.34
N MET A 44 -2.64 -3.49 22.05
CA MET A 44 -1.93 -2.20 22.06
C MET A 44 -0.45 -2.33 22.43
N GLY A 45 -0.10 -3.30 23.30
CA GLY A 45 1.28 -3.58 23.68
C GLY A 45 2.13 -3.97 22.48
N ASN A 46 1.66 -4.91 21.65
CA ASN A 46 2.38 -5.32 20.44
C ASN A 46 2.46 -4.22 19.37
N ILE A 47 1.40 -3.41 19.20
CA ILE A 47 1.45 -2.23 18.32
C ILE A 47 2.57 -1.28 18.78
N THR A 48 2.65 -1.03 20.10
CA THR A 48 3.67 -0.16 20.69
C THR A 48 5.07 -0.74 20.50
N GLU A 49 5.24 -2.05 20.74
CA GLU A 49 6.50 -2.78 20.59
C GLU A 49 7.01 -2.70 19.15
N ILE A 50 6.19 -3.06 18.15
CA ILE A 50 6.56 -2.98 16.73
C ILE A 50 6.92 -1.55 16.34
N MET A 51 6.15 -0.57 16.79
CA MET A 51 6.44 0.85 16.50
C MET A 51 7.72 1.34 17.19
N GLN A 52 8.07 0.83 18.36
CA GLN A 52 9.33 1.13 19.04
C GLN A 52 10.53 0.55 18.29
N MET A 53 10.40 -0.66 17.71
CA MET A 53 11.45 -1.25 16.85
C MET A 53 11.74 -0.38 15.61
N VAL A 54 10.78 0.37 15.10
CA VAL A 54 10.99 1.36 14.03
C VAL A 54 11.29 2.76 14.58
N GLY A 55 11.62 2.91 15.87
CA GLY A 55 12.05 4.16 16.48
C GLY A 55 10.94 5.14 16.84
N ILE A 56 9.66 4.72 16.88
CA ILE A 56 8.52 5.58 17.23
C ILE A 56 8.17 5.40 18.71
N ASN A 57 8.20 6.49 19.48
CA ASN A 57 7.91 6.41 20.92
C ASN A 57 6.41 6.15 21.23
N SER A 58 6.15 5.56 22.40
CA SER A 58 4.81 5.13 22.82
C SER A 58 3.77 6.27 22.93
N GLY A 59 4.19 7.51 23.17
CA GLY A 59 3.30 8.68 23.21
C GLY A 59 2.73 8.99 21.83
N VAL A 60 3.58 9.00 20.82
CA VAL A 60 3.19 9.21 19.42
C VAL A 60 2.29 8.07 18.95
N VAL A 61 2.60 6.82 19.32
CA VAL A 61 1.76 5.67 18.97
C VAL A 61 0.35 5.82 19.55
N ARG A 62 0.22 6.17 20.84
CA ARG A 62 -1.10 6.39 21.47
C ARG A 62 -1.91 7.46 20.75
N THR A 63 -1.29 8.59 20.41
CA THR A 63 -1.94 9.67 19.66
C THR A 63 -2.42 9.21 18.28
N ALA A 64 -1.57 8.47 17.56
CA ALA A 64 -1.93 7.93 16.24
C ALA A 64 -3.08 6.90 16.32
N MET A 65 -3.06 6.01 17.33
CA MET A 65 -4.13 5.04 17.57
C MET A 65 -5.46 5.70 17.93
N SER A 66 -5.43 6.74 18.77
CA SER A 66 -6.62 7.53 19.10
C SER A 66 -7.22 8.18 17.85
N ARG A 67 -6.37 8.76 16.99
CA ARG A 67 -6.81 9.34 15.73
C ARG A 67 -7.44 8.29 14.81
N LEU A 68 -6.80 7.14 14.60
CA LEU A 68 -7.34 6.05 13.77
C LEU A 68 -8.68 5.52 14.28
N ALA A 69 -8.89 5.53 15.61
CA ALA A 69 -10.18 5.18 16.20
C ALA A 69 -11.24 6.28 15.95
N THR A 70 -10.87 7.56 16.09
CA THR A 70 -11.76 8.69 15.80
C THR A 70 -12.16 8.76 14.32
N ASP A 71 -11.18 8.48 13.43
CA ASP A 71 -11.38 8.47 11.97
C ASP A 71 -12.15 7.20 11.50
N GLY A 72 -12.53 6.30 12.42
CA GLY A 72 -13.35 5.12 12.15
C GLY A 72 -12.60 3.94 11.51
N TRP A 73 -11.26 3.96 11.42
CA TRP A 73 -10.47 2.84 10.90
C TRP A 73 -10.39 1.66 11.87
N LEU A 74 -10.33 1.98 13.16
CA LEU A 74 -10.15 1.02 14.23
C LEU A 74 -11.22 1.23 15.31
N GLU A 75 -11.62 0.14 15.93
CA GLU A 75 -12.41 0.17 17.16
C GLU A 75 -11.57 -0.38 18.32
N ARG A 76 -11.81 0.17 19.51
CA ARG A 76 -11.07 -0.19 20.72
C ARG A 76 -11.94 -1.00 21.66
N THR A 77 -11.44 -2.17 22.07
CA THR A 77 -12.00 -2.98 23.16
C THR A 77 -11.04 -2.97 24.35
N ARG A 78 -11.58 -2.85 25.56
CA ARG A 78 -10.81 -2.90 26.80
C ARG A 78 -11.17 -4.16 27.59
N ILE A 79 -10.16 -4.98 27.91
CA ILE A 79 -10.30 -6.17 28.74
C ILE A 79 -9.34 -6.03 29.91
N GLY A 80 -9.86 -5.77 31.10
CA GLY A 80 -9.08 -5.46 32.29
C GLY A 80 -8.19 -4.21 32.08
N ARG A 81 -6.89 -4.39 32.19
CA ARG A 81 -5.89 -3.31 31.97
C ARG A 81 -5.41 -3.21 30.53
N ASN A 82 -5.78 -4.16 29.67
CA ASN A 82 -5.32 -4.24 28.30
C ASN A 82 -6.31 -3.58 27.35
N SER A 83 -5.80 -2.97 26.29
CA SER A 83 -6.58 -2.44 25.16
C SER A 83 -6.24 -3.22 23.91
N PHE A 84 -7.25 -3.61 23.18
CA PHE A 84 -7.16 -4.30 21.89
C PHE A 84 -7.79 -3.39 20.84
N TYR A 85 -7.23 -3.41 19.65
CA TYR A 85 -7.72 -2.63 18.53
C TYR A 85 -8.01 -3.54 17.37
N ARG A 86 -9.24 -3.42 16.86
CA ARG A 86 -9.76 -4.22 15.75
C ARG A 86 -10.09 -3.32 14.57
N LEU A 87 -9.92 -3.83 13.36
CA LEU A 87 -10.42 -3.17 12.16
C LEU A 87 -11.95 -3.04 12.22
N THR A 88 -12.46 -1.83 11.99
CA THR A 88 -13.89 -1.62 11.75
C THR A 88 -14.30 -2.23 10.41
N LYS A 89 -15.60 -2.29 10.12
CA LYS A 89 -16.10 -2.71 8.81
C LYS A 89 -15.51 -1.83 7.70
N MET A 90 -15.51 -0.50 7.88
CA MET A 90 -14.92 0.46 6.94
C MET A 90 -13.42 0.21 6.75
N GLY A 91 -12.68 0.01 7.84
CA GLY A 91 -11.23 -0.29 7.77
C GLY A 91 -10.96 -1.59 7.00
N ARG A 92 -11.73 -2.65 7.25
CA ARG A 92 -11.59 -3.93 6.54
C ARG A 92 -11.88 -3.79 5.05
N GLU A 93 -12.99 -3.16 4.68
CA GLU A 93 -13.35 -2.92 3.27
C GLU A 93 -12.25 -2.12 2.54
N ALA A 94 -11.66 -1.12 3.19
CA ALA A 94 -10.56 -0.35 2.61
C ALA A 94 -9.29 -1.22 2.40
N PHE A 95 -8.97 -2.13 3.31
CA PHE A 95 -7.86 -3.07 3.13
C PHE A 95 -8.15 -4.11 2.04
N ASP A 96 -9.37 -4.65 1.99
CA ASP A 96 -9.78 -5.63 0.96
C ASP A 96 -9.66 -5.04 -0.45
N GLN A 97 -9.97 -3.75 -0.62
CA GLN A 97 -9.79 -3.02 -1.88
C GLN A 97 -8.32 -2.71 -2.20
N ALA A 98 -7.50 -2.42 -1.20
CA ALA A 98 -6.10 -2.03 -1.39
C ALA A 98 -5.16 -3.24 -1.56
N THR A 99 -5.44 -4.37 -0.92
CA THR A 99 -4.59 -5.56 -0.88
C THR A 99 -4.25 -6.10 -2.27
N PRO A 100 -5.20 -6.30 -3.20
CA PRO A 100 -4.88 -6.80 -4.54
C PRO A 100 -3.92 -5.87 -5.29
N ARG A 101 -4.03 -4.56 -5.09
CA ARG A 101 -3.16 -3.56 -5.72
C ARG A 101 -1.75 -3.58 -5.14
N ILE A 102 -1.63 -3.65 -3.80
CA ILE A 102 -0.34 -3.59 -3.09
C ILE A 102 0.50 -4.82 -3.41
N TYR A 103 -0.11 -6.00 -3.42
CA TYR A 103 0.60 -7.27 -3.56
C TYR A 103 0.57 -7.85 -4.98
N ALA A 104 0.13 -7.09 -5.99
CA ALA A 104 0.26 -7.48 -7.39
C ALA A 104 1.70 -7.34 -7.88
N ARG A 105 2.17 -8.29 -8.72
CA ARG A 105 3.51 -8.22 -9.35
C ARG A 105 3.58 -7.34 -10.58
N GLY A 106 2.47 -7.17 -11.28
CA GLY A 106 2.44 -6.45 -12.56
C GLY A 106 1.36 -5.38 -12.62
N PRO A 107 1.36 -4.60 -13.72
CA PRO A 107 0.30 -3.65 -14.00
C PRO A 107 -1.02 -4.39 -14.25
N ALA A 108 -2.13 -3.71 -14.03
CA ALA A 108 -3.44 -4.25 -14.34
C ALA A 108 -3.54 -4.61 -15.83
N ASN A 109 -4.14 -5.77 -16.13
CA ASN A 109 -4.44 -6.17 -17.50
C ASN A 109 -5.61 -5.32 -18.02
N GLY A 110 -5.31 -4.25 -18.75
CA GLY A 110 -6.31 -3.42 -19.41
C GLY A 110 -6.40 -3.76 -20.90
N ASN A 111 -7.59 -3.57 -21.47
CA ASN A 111 -7.87 -3.77 -22.91
C ASN A 111 -7.43 -2.57 -23.77
N GLY A 112 -6.78 -1.55 -23.20
CA GLY A 112 -6.39 -0.31 -23.87
C GLY A 112 -7.53 0.72 -24.00
N ASN A 113 -8.70 0.43 -23.46
CA ASN A 113 -9.83 1.35 -23.43
C ASN A 113 -9.80 2.24 -22.18
N TRP A 114 -10.61 3.28 -22.23
CA TRP A 114 -10.75 4.25 -21.17
C TRP A 114 -12.22 4.41 -20.79
N ILE A 115 -12.49 4.66 -19.53
CA ILE A 115 -13.75 5.23 -19.07
C ILE A 115 -13.56 6.73 -19.02
N THR A 116 -14.34 7.45 -19.81
CA THR A 116 -14.36 8.93 -19.82
C THR A 116 -15.55 9.40 -19.01
N ALA A 117 -15.31 10.32 -18.09
CA ALA A 117 -16.35 11.04 -17.35
C ALA A 117 -16.40 12.50 -17.82
N ILE A 118 -17.58 12.95 -18.26
CA ILE A 118 -17.84 14.33 -18.67
C ILE A 118 -18.73 14.97 -17.62
N LEU A 119 -18.25 16.04 -16.99
CA LEU A 119 -18.97 16.79 -15.97
C LEU A 119 -19.77 17.93 -16.60
N SER A 120 -21.04 18.05 -16.24
CA SER A 120 -21.84 19.23 -16.59
C SER A 120 -21.31 20.46 -15.85
N GLU A 121 -21.43 21.62 -16.49
CA GLU A 121 -21.12 22.90 -15.86
C GLU A 121 -22.11 23.21 -14.72
N GLY A 122 -21.71 24.15 -13.86
CA GLY A 122 -22.55 24.64 -12.77
C GLY A 122 -22.07 24.25 -11.39
N GLU A 123 -22.93 24.47 -10.40
CA GLU A 123 -22.66 24.26 -8.98
C GLU A 123 -22.27 22.81 -8.67
N GLY A 124 -21.31 22.63 -7.76
CA GLY A 124 -20.84 21.31 -7.32
C GLY A 124 -19.93 20.58 -8.33
N ARG A 125 -19.46 21.25 -9.43
CA ARG A 125 -18.54 20.62 -10.39
C ARG A 125 -17.18 20.29 -9.74
N ALA A 126 -16.67 21.17 -8.88
CA ALA A 126 -15.38 20.96 -8.22
C ALA A 126 -15.43 19.74 -7.31
N GLU A 127 -16.47 19.60 -6.52
CA GLU A 127 -16.68 18.47 -5.60
C GLU A 127 -16.86 17.14 -6.37
N ARG A 128 -17.60 17.17 -7.49
CA ARG A 128 -17.74 15.98 -8.36
C ARG A 128 -16.41 15.57 -8.98
N ARG A 129 -15.60 16.55 -9.42
CA ARG A 129 -14.26 16.29 -9.94
C ARG A 129 -13.36 15.69 -8.88
N GLU A 130 -13.34 16.24 -7.67
CA GLU A 130 -12.59 15.73 -6.53
C GLU A 130 -13.00 14.28 -6.21
N HIS A 131 -14.31 14.03 -6.11
CA HIS A 131 -14.84 12.69 -5.87
C HIS A 131 -14.40 11.67 -6.93
N LEU A 132 -14.41 12.02 -8.21
CA LEU A 132 -13.92 11.14 -9.28
C LEU A 132 -12.40 10.97 -9.22
N THR A 133 -11.65 12.01 -8.86
CA THR A 133 -10.19 11.92 -8.67
C THR A 133 -9.84 10.96 -7.54
N ASP A 134 -10.59 10.99 -6.44
CA ASP A 134 -10.45 10.04 -5.34
C ASP A 134 -10.75 8.59 -5.76
N GLN A 135 -11.59 8.41 -6.79
CA GLN A 135 -11.86 7.12 -7.42
C GLN A 135 -10.81 6.71 -8.49
N GLY A 136 -9.73 7.48 -8.64
CA GLY A 136 -8.62 7.19 -9.54
C GLY A 136 -8.78 7.73 -10.96
N PHE A 137 -9.77 8.60 -11.21
CA PHE A 137 -9.86 9.31 -12.50
C PHE A 137 -8.80 10.40 -12.60
N GLY A 138 -8.11 10.47 -13.74
CA GLY A 138 -7.18 11.54 -14.09
C GLY A 138 -7.88 12.67 -14.85
N VAL A 139 -7.45 13.91 -14.63
CA VAL A 139 -8.06 15.12 -15.22
C VAL A 139 -7.34 15.48 -16.50
N ILE A 140 -8.03 15.42 -17.66
CA ILE A 140 -7.48 15.88 -18.95
C ILE A 140 -7.99 17.25 -19.38
N ALA A 141 -9.14 17.67 -18.84
CA ALA A 141 -9.70 19.00 -19.03
C ALA A 141 -10.57 19.38 -17.82
N PRO A 142 -10.94 20.64 -17.61
CA PRO A 142 -11.71 21.07 -16.43
C PRO A 142 -12.99 20.29 -16.16
N ASN A 143 -13.60 19.73 -17.20
CA ASN A 143 -14.85 18.98 -17.16
C ASN A 143 -14.72 17.55 -17.73
N VAL A 144 -13.50 17.07 -18.06
CA VAL A 144 -13.28 15.74 -18.64
C VAL A 144 -12.22 15.01 -17.85
N LEU A 145 -12.59 13.83 -17.34
CA LEU A 145 -11.69 12.93 -16.63
C LEU A 145 -11.67 11.57 -17.32
N ILE A 146 -10.58 10.86 -17.19
CA ILE A 146 -10.41 9.51 -17.73
C ILE A 146 -9.91 8.54 -16.68
N LYS A 147 -10.24 7.27 -16.84
CA LYS A 147 -9.71 6.15 -16.03
C LYS A 147 -9.50 4.95 -16.95
N PRO A 148 -8.46 4.11 -16.72
CA PRO A 148 -8.33 2.86 -17.46
C PRO A 148 -9.56 1.97 -17.30
N ASP A 149 -9.98 1.35 -18.39
CA ASP A 149 -10.99 0.31 -18.39
C ASP A 149 -10.30 -1.04 -18.19
N ILE A 150 -10.36 -1.55 -16.96
CA ILE A 150 -9.81 -2.84 -16.55
C ILE A 150 -10.90 -3.93 -16.49
N GLY A 151 -12.02 -3.72 -17.20
CA GLY A 151 -13.15 -4.65 -17.23
C GLY A 151 -14.19 -4.42 -16.13
N GLN A 152 -14.10 -3.32 -15.38
CA GLN A 152 -15.11 -2.95 -14.39
C GLN A 152 -16.40 -2.47 -15.07
N GLN A 153 -17.51 -2.62 -14.35
CA GLN A 153 -18.78 -2.12 -14.84
C GLN A 153 -18.71 -0.59 -15.03
N LEU A 154 -19.20 -0.12 -16.20
CA LEU A 154 -19.30 1.32 -16.47
C LEU A 154 -20.23 1.97 -15.43
N PRO A 155 -19.79 3.06 -14.74
CA PRO A 155 -20.63 3.75 -13.78
C PRO A 155 -21.90 4.31 -14.44
N LYS A 156 -23.00 4.35 -13.68
CA LYS A 156 -24.26 4.91 -14.19
C LYS A 156 -24.13 6.42 -14.39
N SER A 157 -24.47 6.88 -15.61
CA SER A 157 -24.56 8.30 -15.91
C SER A 157 -25.73 8.97 -15.15
N SER A 158 -25.59 10.26 -14.89
CA SER A 158 -26.62 11.11 -14.29
C SER A 158 -26.75 12.40 -15.11
N GLU A 159 -27.67 13.28 -14.75
CA GLU A 159 -27.78 14.60 -15.39
C GLU A 159 -26.53 15.46 -15.27
N LYS A 160 -25.70 15.19 -14.24
CA LYS A 160 -24.49 15.98 -13.93
C LYS A 160 -23.17 15.30 -14.36
N ILE A 161 -23.19 14.00 -14.67
CA ILE A 161 -22.02 13.23 -15.09
C ILE A 161 -22.44 12.23 -16.16
N VAL A 162 -21.80 12.31 -17.32
CA VAL A 162 -21.95 11.31 -18.39
C VAL A 162 -20.71 10.42 -18.39
N PHE A 163 -20.89 9.11 -18.25
CA PHE A 163 -19.83 8.13 -18.42
C PHE A 163 -19.94 7.45 -19.78
N MET A 164 -18.80 7.28 -20.43
CA MET A 164 -18.70 6.58 -21.73
C MET A 164 -17.41 5.78 -21.79
N GLN A 165 -17.43 4.69 -22.55
CA GLN A 165 -16.19 4.04 -22.98
C GLN A 165 -15.58 4.82 -24.14
N SER A 166 -14.27 4.94 -24.17
CA SER A 166 -13.52 5.61 -25.20
C SER A 166 -12.23 4.87 -25.49
N THR A 167 -11.68 5.06 -26.67
CA THR A 167 -10.38 4.52 -27.10
C THR A 167 -9.46 5.67 -27.47
N ALA A 168 -8.18 5.49 -27.23
CA ALA A 168 -7.15 6.40 -27.71
C ALA A 168 -6.26 5.66 -28.72
N PRO A 169 -5.81 6.33 -29.79
CA PRO A 169 -4.77 5.77 -30.64
C PRO A 169 -3.53 5.41 -29.78
N PRO A 170 -2.85 4.28 -30.04
CA PRO A 170 -1.74 3.84 -29.21
C PRO A 170 -0.64 4.89 -29.04
N ASP A 171 -0.34 5.66 -30.08
CA ASP A 171 0.64 6.75 -30.06
C ASP A 171 0.21 7.95 -29.19
N LYS A 172 -1.07 8.05 -28.83
CA LYS A 172 -1.63 9.10 -27.97
C LYS A 172 -1.93 8.65 -26.54
N ALA A 173 -1.96 7.35 -26.28
CA ALA A 173 -2.30 6.82 -24.96
C ALA A 173 -1.33 7.31 -23.88
N VAL A 174 -0.02 7.28 -24.13
CA VAL A 174 1.02 7.78 -23.20
C VAL A 174 0.89 9.29 -22.97
N GLN A 175 0.59 10.06 -24.03
CA GLN A 175 0.39 11.51 -23.90
C GLN A 175 -0.82 11.84 -23.02
N LEU A 176 -1.94 11.17 -23.24
CA LEU A 176 -3.14 11.32 -22.40
C LEU A 176 -2.86 10.94 -20.94
N ALA A 177 -2.16 9.84 -20.72
CA ALA A 177 -1.79 9.41 -19.38
C ALA A 177 -0.91 10.44 -18.65
N ARG A 178 0.10 11.01 -19.32
CA ARG A 178 0.95 12.08 -18.76
C ARG A 178 0.16 13.36 -18.47
N GLN A 179 -0.83 13.68 -19.28
CA GLN A 179 -1.69 14.84 -19.04
C GLN A 179 -2.64 14.62 -17.86
N ALA A 180 -3.16 13.41 -17.72
CA ALA A 180 -4.16 13.07 -16.70
C ALA A 180 -3.56 12.86 -15.31
N TRP A 181 -2.33 12.33 -15.23
CA TRP A 181 -1.64 12.02 -13.97
C TRP A 181 -0.21 12.53 -13.97
N ASN A 182 0.32 12.81 -12.77
CA ASN A 182 1.74 13.18 -12.60
C ASN A 182 2.61 11.92 -12.60
N LEU A 183 2.77 11.31 -13.79
CA LEU A 183 3.54 10.08 -13.95
C LEU A 183 5.04 10.27 -13.68
N GLU A 184 5.60 11.45 -13.95
CA GLU A 184 7.02 11.76 -13.67
C GLU A 184 7.33 11.64 -12.18
N SER A 185 6.48 12.22 -11.33
CA SER A 185 6.67 12.14 -9.87
C SER A 185 6.51 10.70 -9.36
N LEU A 186 5.60 9.93 -9.93
CA LEU A 186 5.41 8.53 -9.57
C LEU A 186 6.58 7.67 -10.02
N GLN A 187 7.05 7.85 -11.24
CA GLN A 187 8.23 7.17 -11.79
C GLN A 187 9.48 7.47 -10.97
N GLN A 188 9.68 8.73 -10.58
CA GLN A 188 10.79 9.09 -9.69
C GLN A 188 10.68 8.37 -8.34
N GLY A 189 9.48 8.28 -7.77
CA GLY A 189 9.25 7.53 -6.53
C GLY A 189 9.59 6.05 -6.66
N TYR A 190 9.24 5.41 -7.79
CA TYR A 190 9.62 4.02 -8.05
C TYR A 190 11.13 3.85 -8.23
N ARG A 191 11.80 4.80 -8.89
CA ARG A 191 13.25 4.79 -9.03
C ARG A 191 13.96 4.87 -7.68
N GLU A 192 13.55 5.80 -6.83
CA GLU A 192 14.05 5.93 -5.46
C GLU A 192 13.79 4.66 -4.63
N PHE A 193 12.62 4.02 -4.81
CA PHE A 193 12.34 2.74 -4.17
C PHE A 193 13.33 1.66 -4.62
N ILE A 194 13.58 1.52 -5.91
CA ILE A 194 14.54 0.55 -6.46
C ILE A 194 15.94 0.82 -5.91
N GLU A 195 16.42 2.05 -5.94
CA GLU A 195 17.73 2.44 -5.40
C GLU A 195 17.87 2.08 -3.92
N ASN A 196 16.81 2.28 -3.15
CA ASN A 196 16.80 2.03 -1.72
C ASN A 196 16.78 0.54 -1.33
N TYR A 197 16.27 -0.33 -2.20
CA TYR A 197 16.06 -1.74 -1.85
C TYR A 197 16.90 -2.73 -2.66
N SER A 198 17.55 -2.33 -3.77
CA SER A 198 18.36 -3.22 -4.60
C SER A 198 19.54 -3.84 -3.84
N GLY A 199 20.21 -3.07 -2.95
CA GLY A 199 21.29 -3.59 -2.12
C GLY A 199 20.82 -4.67 -1.13
N LEU A 200 19.63 -4.49 -0.56
CA LEU A 200 19.01 -5.48 0.31
C LEU A 200 18.65 -6.76 -0.45
N GLN A 201 18.07 -6.63 -1.66
CA GLN A 201 17.76 -7.79 -2.50
C GLN A 201 19.02 -8.59 -2.80
N ALA A 202 20.07 -7.94 -3.30
CA ALA A 202 21.35 -8.58 -3.60
C ALA A 202 21.94 -9.32 -2.38
N LEU A 203 21.82 -8.74 -1.20
CA LEU A 203 22.25 -9.37 0.05
C LEU A 203 21.45 -10.64 0.38
N LEU A 204 20.13 -10.61 0.20
CA LEU A 204 19.26 -11.75 0.46
C LEU A 204 19.48 -12.88 -0.56
N GLU A 205 19.70 -12.55 -1.84
CA GLU A 205 19.97 -13.50 -2.93
C GLU A 205 21.34 -14.17 -2.81
N CYS A 206 22.36 -13.46 -2.33
CA CYS A 206 23.71 -14.02 -2.11
C CYS A 206 23.74 -15.08 -0.99
N GLY A 207 22.62 -15.33 -0.31
CA GLY A 207 22.50 -16.38 0.68
C GLY A 207 23.42 -16.15 1.88
N SER A 208 23.14 -15.16 2.71
CA SER A 208 23.82 -15.04 4.02
C SER A 208 23.72 -16.37 4.75
N ARG A 209 24.85 -16.98 5.12
CA ARG A 209 24.87 -18.21 5.96
C ARG A 209 24.34 -17.95 7.37
N ALA A 210 24.14 -16.69 7.76
CA ALA A 210 23.57 -16.35 9.06
C ALA A 210 22.05 -16.43 9.01
N PRO A 211 21.41 -17.03 10.02
CA PRO A 211 19.95 -17.08 10.11
C PRO A 211 19.38 -15.65 10.20
N ILE A 212 18.30 -15.40 9.50
CA ILE A 212 17.58 -14.12 9.55
C ILE A 212 16.81 -14.05 10.86
N ALA A 213 17.13 -13.06 11.71
CA ALA A 213 16.41 -12.85 12.96
C ALA A 213 14.94 -12.48 12.67
N PRO A 214 13.96 -13.13 13.33
CA PRO A 214 12.53 -12.89 13.10
C PRO A 214 12.11 -11.42 13.25
N GLU A 215 12.64 -10.73 14.24
CA GLU A 215 12.41 -9.30 14.46
C GLU A 215 12.90 -8.46 13.29
N THR A 216 14.13 -8.69 12.83
CA THR A 216 14.74 -7.98 11.71
C THR A 216 13.92 -8.20 10.42
N ALA A 217 13.50 -9.46 10.17
CA ALA A 217 12.67 -9.78 9.01
C ALA A 217 11.33 -9.06 9.06
N LEU A 218 10.65 -9.04 10.20
CA LEU A 218 9.38 -8.36 10.39
C LEU A 218 9.50 -6.86 10.12
N ILE A 219 10.51 -6.20 10.68
CA ILE A 219 10.67 -4.75 10.56
C ILE A 219 11.02 -4.34 9.13
N ILE A 220 11.91 -5.05 8.46
CA ILE A 220 12.24 -4.79 7.06
C ILE A 220 10.99 -4.98 6.19
N ARG A 221 10.22 -6.05 6.40
CA ARG A 221 8.97 -6.32 5.67
C ARG A 221 7.95 -5.20 5.86
N ILE A 222 7.74 -4.73 7.08
CA ILE A 222 6.79 -3.64 7.38
C ILE A 222 7.21 -2.34 6.68
N ILE A 223 8.49 -1.96 6.72
CA ILE A 223 8.99 -0.74 6.07
C ILE A 223 8.89 -0.87 4.54
N LEU A 224 9.24 -2.03 3.99
CA LEU A 224 9.12 -2.32 2.55
C LEU A 224 7.67 -2.11 2.07
N ILE A 225 6.70 -2.72 2.76
CA ILE A 225 5.29 -2.59 2.40
C ILE A 225 4.78 -1.17 2.66
N HIS A 226 5.27 -0.50 3.70
CA HIS A 226 4.92 0.91 3.95
C HIS A 226 5.35 1.81 2.80
N ASP A 227 6.57 1.66 2.29
CA ASP A 227 7.09 2.46 1.18
C ASP A 227 6.39 2.10 -0.14
N LEU A 228 6.26 0.79 -0.45
CA LEU A 228 5.63 0.33 -1.68
C LEU A 228 4.17 0.79 -1.80
N ARG A 229 3.35 0.59 -0.76
CA ARG A 229 1.93 0.93 -0.82
C ARG A 229 1.68 2.42 -1.07
N ARG A 230 2.58 3.30 -0.62
CA ARG A 230 2.48 4.75 -0.84
C ARG A 230 2.66 5.14 -2.30
N LEU A 231 3.38 4.34 -3.06
CA LEU A 231 3.53 4.47 -4.50
C LEU A 231 2.35 3.83 -5.23
N VAL A 232 2.11 2.57 -4.95
CA VAL A 232 1.11 1.74 -5.61
C VAL A 232 -0.31 2.29 -5.47
N LEU A 233 -0.69 2.81 -4.30
CA LEU A 233 -2.04 3.37 -4.11
C LEU A 233 -2.26 4.71 -4.84
N ARG A 234 -1.19 5.37 -5.30
CA ARG A 234 -1.26 6.56 -6.17
C ARG A 234 -1.08 6.22 -7.66
N ASP A 235 -0.66 4.99 -7.94
CA ASP A 235 -0.50 4.51 -9.32
C ASP A 235 -1.88 4.36 -9.97
N PRO A 236 -2.14 4.97 -11.12
CA PRO A 236 -3.43 4.84 -11.82
C PRO A 236 -3.65 3.45 -12.45
N GLU A 237 -2.69 2.52 -12.31
CA GLU A 237 -2.75 1.15 -12.89
C GLU A 237 -3.00 1.16 -14.39
N LEU A 238 -2.21 1.98 -15.08
CA LEU A 238 -2.33 2.13 -16.53
C LEU A 238 -1.97 0.84 -17.27
N PRO A 239 -2.66 0.53 -18.37
CA PRO A 239 -2.26 -0.55 -19.26
C PRO A 239 -0.88 -0.27 -19.86
N LEU A 240 -0.13 -1.32 -20.21
CA LEU A 240 1.24 -1.22 -20.72
C LEU A 240 1.38 -0.21 -21.88
N GLN A 241 0.37 -0.13 -22.76
CA GLN A 241 0.35 0.76 -23.92
C GLN A 241 0.28 2.27 -23.54
N ALA A 242 -0.16 2.59 -22.33
CA ALA A 242 -0.28 3.95 -21.83
C ALA A 242 0.85 4.33 -20.85
N LEU A 243 1.74 3.40 -20.54
CA LEU A 243 2.91 3.66 -19.68
C LEU A 243 4.06 4.24 -20.51
N PRO A 244 4.87 5.14 -19.91
CA PRO A 244 6.13 5.59 -20.51
C PRO A 244 7.09 4.43 -20.76
N ASP A 245 7.98 4.59 -21.76
CA ASP A 245 9.09 3.66 -21.93
C ASP A 245 9.90 3.52 -20.65
N LYS A 246 10.33 2.29 -20.33
CA LYS A 246 11.09 1.97 -19.11
C LYS A 246 10.37 2.36 -17.83
N TRP A 247 9.08 2.00 -17.73
CA TRP A 247 8.30 2.20 -16.51
C TRP A 247 8.87 1.37 -15.35
N GLU A 248 9.38 2.05 -14.33
CA GLU A 248 10.00 1.42 -13.18
C GLU A 248 9.01 0.75 -12.20
N GLY A 249 7.72 1.02 -12.32
CA GLY A 249 6.72 0.43 -11.42
C GLY A 249 6.70 -1.11 -11.40
N SER A 250 6.90 -1.74 -12.57
CA SER A 250 6.99 -3.20 -12.66
C SER A 250 8.26 -3.74 -11.97
N VAL A 251 9.39 -3.08 -12.19
CA VAL A 251 10.68 -3.44 -11.57
C VAL A 251 10.59 -3.30 -10.04
N ALA A 252 10.00 -2.21 -9.55
CA ALA A 252 9.82 -1.98 -8.12
C ALA A 252 8.93 -3.06 -7.47
N ARG A 253 7.86 -3.49 -8.14
CA ARG A 253 6.96 -4.56 -7.67
C ARG A 253 7.67 -5.92 -7.62
N GLU A 254 8.45 -6.27 -8.63
CA GLU A 254 9.24 -7.51 -8.65
C GLU A 254 10.31 -7.52 -7.55
N LEU A 255 11.02 -6.39 -7.38
CA LEU A 255 11.97 -6.20 -6.29
C LEU A 255 11.32 -6.40 -4.92
N ALA A 256 10.17 -5.75 -4.70
CA ALA A 256 9.42 -5.89 -3.46
C ALA A 256 8.93 -7.33 -3.23
N ALA A 257 8.45 -8.00 -4.26
CA ALA A 257 8.02 -9.39 -4.22
C ALA A 257 9.15 -10.33 -3.79
N GLY A 258 10.35 -10.18 -4.38
CA GLY A 258 11.53 -10.97 -4.03
C GLY A 258 11.91 -10.83 -2.56
N ILE A 259 12.04 -9.58 -2.09
CA ILE A 259 12.38 -9.29 -0.68
C ILE A 259 11.28 -9.79 0.26
N TYR A 260 10.01 -9.50 -0.05
CA TYR A 260 8.87 -9.90 0.78
C TYR A 260 8.80 -11.41 0.97
N ASN A 261 8.89 -12.17 -0.13
CA ASN A 261 8.78 -13.63 -0.09
C ASN A 261 9.94 -14.26 0.70
N THR A 262 11.14 -13.69 0.62
CA THR A 262 12.30 -14.16 1.41
C THR A 262 12.11 -13.90 2.91
N LEU A 263 11.52 -12.76 3.29
CA LEU A 263 11.40 -12.34 4.70
C LEU A 263 10.09 -12.77 5.35
N ARG A 264 9.06 -13.13 4.56
CA ARG A 264 7.70 -13.41 5.03
C ARG A 264 7.68 -14.41 6.18
N ASP A 265 8.17 -15.60 5.95
CA ASP A 265 8.06 -16.69 6.91
C ASP A 265 8.89 -16.43 8.18
N HIS A 266 10.04 -15.76 8.04
CA HIS A 266 10.84 -15.32 9.19
C HIS A 266 10.10 -14.28 10.05
N GLY A 267 9.44 -13.30 9.42
CA GLY A 267 8.65 -12.30 10.13
C GLY A 267 7.41 -12.89 10.82
N GLU A 268 6.79 -13.93 10.22
CA GLU A 268 5.66 -14.63 10.83
C GLU A 268 6.06 -15.36 12.12
N VAL A 269 7.30 -15.89 12.23
CA VAL A 269 7.81 -16.48 13.47
C VAL A 269 7.77 -15.49 14.65
N TRP A 270 8.08 -14.21 14.40
CA TRP A 270 7.98 -13.19 15.45
C TRP A 270 6.53 -12.95 15.88
N LEU A 271 5.60 -12.85 14.91
CA LEU A 271 4.17 -12.64 15.18
C LEU A 271 3.57 -13.82 15.95
N ASP A 272 3.89 -15.04 15.56
CA ASP A 272 3.43 -16.27 16.24
C ASP A 272 3.89 -16.35 17.69
N SER A 273 5.12 -15.89 17.96
CA SER A 273 5.74 -16.00 19.28
C SER A 273 5.36 -14.86 20.23
N ASN A 274 5.07 -13.65 19.72
CA ASN A 274 4.99 -12.45 20.55
C ASN A 274 3.62 -11.74 20.45
N ALA A 275 2.92 -11.84 19.31
CA ALA A 275 1.73 -11.06 19.09
C ALA A 275 0.46 -11.75 19.61
N LYS A 276 -0.49 -10.95 20.13
CA LYS A 276 -1.74 -11.47 20.67
C LYS A 276 -2.93 -10.55 20.40
N ASN A 277 -4.11 -11.15 20.35
CA ASN A 277 -5.41 -10.49 20.34
C ASN A 277 -6.14 -10.69 21.69
N ALA A 278 -7.43 -10.39 21.75
CA ALA A 278 -8.25 -10.55 22.94
C ALA A 278 -8.46 -12.00 23.36
N GLU A 279 -8.32 -12.96 22.46
CA GLU A 279 -8.54 -14.39 22.67
C GLU A 279 -7.24 -15.14 23.04
N GLY A 280 -6.07 -14.53 22.86
CA GLY A 280 -4.77 -15.12 23.14
C GLY A 280 -3.73 -14.82 22.06
N ALA A 281 -2.94 -15.82 21.64
CA ALA A 281 -2.02 -15.69 20.52
C ALA A 281 -2.78 -15.32 19.23
N LEU A 282 -2.12 -14.58 18.32
CA LEU A 282 -2.73 -14.30 17.02
C LEU A 282 -3.03 -15.61 16.27
N PRO A 283 -4.17 -15.71 15.59
CA PRO A 283 -4.46 -16.85 14.72
C PRO A 283 -3.48 -16.91 13.55
N SER A 284 -3.33 -18.08 12.95
CA SER A 284 -2.56 -18.25 11.72
C SER A 284 -3.11 -17.36 10.59
N PRO A 285 -2.27 -16.91 9.66
CA PRO A 285 -2.74 -16.13 8.53
C PRO A 285 -3.75 -16.90 7.67
N GLU A 286 -4.71 -16.19 7.09
CA GLU A 286 -5.65 -16.72 6.09
C GLU A 286 -4.91 -17.21 4.83
N PRO A 287 -5.42 -18.20 4.10
CA PRO A 287 -4.77 -18.74 2.89
C PRO A 287 -4.37 -17.67 1.87
N ALA A 288 -5.20 -16.66 1.65
CA ALA A 288 -4.93 -15.54 0.73
C ALA A 288 -3.66 -14.73 1.09
N PHE A 289 -3.19 -14.79 2.33
CA PHE A 289 -1.92 -14.19 2.73
C PHE A 289 -0.72 -14.82 1.99
N PHE A 290 -0.75 -16.13 1.78
CA PHE A 290 0.33 -16.87 1.11
C PHE A 290 0.29 -16.70 -0.41
N GLU A 291 -0.80 -16.17 -0.96
CA GLU A 291 -0.94 -15.85 -2.38
C GLU A 291 -0.38 -14.46 -2.74
N ARG A 292 0.03 -13.67 -1.74
CA ARG A 292 0.63 -12.34 -1.94
C ARG A 292 1.90 -12.44 -2.77
N PHE A 293 2.01 -11.56 -3.77
CA PHE A 293 3.13 -11.54 -4.72
C PHE A 293 3.38 -12.87 -5.47
N GLN A 294 2.38 -13.72 -5.56
CA GLN A 294 2.47 -14.88 -6.46
C GLN A 294 2.35 -14.42 -7.91
N PRO A 295 2.99 -15.14 -8.88
CA PRO A 295 2.74 -14.93 -10.30
C PRO A 295 1.25 -15.15 -10.59
N LEU A 296 0.67 -14.28 -11.42
CA LEU A 296 -0.69 -14.44 -11.93
C LEU A 296 -0.76 -15.66 -12.87
#